data_1d0087d5a775f9f4f8aa37d34d94bfd0
#
_entry.id   1d0087d5a775f9f4f8aa37d34d94bfd0
#
_cell.length_a   1.000
_cell.length_b   1.000
_cell.length_c   1.000
_cell.angle_alpha   90.00
_cell.angle_beta   90.00
_cell.angle_gamma   90.00
#
_symmetry.space_group_name_H-M   'P 1'
#
loop_
_entity.id
_entity.type
_entity.pdbx_description
1 polymer ?
#
loop_
_entity_poly.entity_id
_entity_poly.type
_entity_poly.pdbx_seq_one_letter_code
_entity_poly.pdbx_strand_id
1 'polypeptide(L)'
;MHKLLSIVFVFLFLLTGFQIKAENTLIQGNAFYYRGKMIEVRAYTDLFTFQTSVLSRMLIPQDGSFKFELDLEKEGLYLINIGRVNAHLFIHPGDEYTLVLPEPAPIDRYEPAKDVFILPEIFEADGQLNYDITALEKTINQFLLDNAKYYGRSVSRKLIPISDSLTAALKEKYADHQDSYFQTHLHYRLAVFALQTNHSRNQVFEEYFAGRAPAYRQLSYANAFSLFFAEYFDFLNPKESYRFQADVDSAIRTGNYSLMMKSMERDPLLPNRAMRELLAATQLYELGTERKYQLDKVLLMLDSLLMKAKDEECRIVAANAQESLNYLAPGTLCPDFEFTDLFGNINRLSEYRGRYIYVQFFDDFDAETLKEMSLMKVLKEGYGTEVAMFSISTEENIRKIKTVSDEYDFEWFFGKALSPRELTLSYDLRSLPSYFYVDKDLKFVKSPAPSPGANIEKLFAKSWNSEHPNKALRFKLQPPEVPEAPITEPPH
;
A
#
# COMPACT_ATOMS: atom_id res chain seq x y z
N MET A 1 36.91 -72.10 -4.67
CA MET A 1 36.78 -71.34 -3.43
C MET A 1 37.37 -69.94 -3.66
N HIS A 2 36.61 -69.00 -4.13
CA HIS A 2 37.03 -67.62 -4.28
C HIS A 2 36.04 -66.75 -3.51
N LYS A 3 36.56 -66.02 -2.49
CA LYS A 3 35.84 -65.04 -1.73
C LYS A 3 35.80 -63.73 -2.54
N LEU A 4 34.60 -63.30 -2.92
CA LEU A 4 34.37 -61.96 -3.43
C LEU A 4 34.32 -60.98 -2.24
N LEU A 5 35.21 -60.04 -2.28
CA LEU A 5 35.21 -58.85 -1.39
C LEU A 5 34.34 -57.80 -2.06
N SER A 6 33.18 -57.50 -1.47
CA SER A 6 32.32 -56.38 -1.87
C SER A 6 32.82 -55.09 -1.17
N ILE A 7 33.40 -54.19 -1.93
CA ILE A 7 33.73 -52.83 -1.47
C ILE A 7 32.49 -51.97 -1.62
N VAL A 8 31.87 -51.60 -0.49
CA VAL A 8 30.80 -50.63 -0.46
C VAL A 8 31.43 -49.25 -0.41
N PHE A 9 31.37 -48.53 -1.53
CA PHE A 9 31.70 -47.11 -1.60
C PHE A 9 30.53 -46.31 -1.02
N VAL A 10 30.67 -45.85 0.23
CA VAL A 10 29.78 -44.86 0.81
C VAL A 10 30.18 -43.50 0.25
N PHE A 11 29.42 -42.99 -0.71
CA PHE A 11 29.50 -41.61 -1.15
C PHE A 11 28.85 -40.73 -0.05
N LEU A 12 29.73 -40.15 0.80
CA LEU A 12 29.35 -39.10 1.72
C LEU A 12 29.16 -37.81 0.90
N PHE A 13 27.93 -37.51 0.49
CA PHE A 13 27.56 -36.21 -0.02
C PHE A 13 27.64 -35.23 1.15
N LEU A 14 28.74 -34.51 1.25
CA LEU A 14 28.85 -33.29 2.04
C LEU A 14 27.91 -32.25 1.40
N LEU A 15 26.67 -32.20 1.88
CA LEU A 15 25.81 -31.04 1.75
C LEU A 15 26.44 -29.90 2.53
N THR A 16 27.36 -29.18 1.90
CA THR A 16 27.71 -27.85 2.36
C THR A 16 26.52 -26.95 2.07
N GLY A 17 25.54 -26.97 2.97
CA GLY A 17 24.56 -25.91 3.02
C GLY A 17 25.32 -24.60 3.23
N PHE A 18 25.31 -23.73 2.25
CA PHE A 18 25.69 -22.34 2.46
C PHE A 18 24.69 -21.80 3.49
N GLN A 19 25.09 -21.83 4.75
CA GLN A 19 24.43 -21.03 5.77
C GLN A 19 24.77 -19.58 5.43
N ILE A 20 23.80 -18.83 4.90
CA ILE A 20 23.88 -17.39 4.82
C ILE A 20 23.99 -16.95 6.28
N LYS A 21 25.17 -16.48 6.66
CA LYS A 21 25.42 -15.98 8.01
C LYS A 21 24.88 -14.57 8.05
N ALA A 22 23.94 -14.30 8.95
CA ALA A 22 23.52 -12.94 9.23
C ALA A 22 24.74 -12.12 9.66
N GLU A 23 24.91 -10.95 9.06
CA GLU A 23 26.03 -10.06 9.34
C GLU A 23 25.52 -8.82 10.08
N ASN A 24 26.26 -8.44 11.15
CA ASN A 24 25.88 -7.32 12.00
C ASN A 24 26.02 -6.00 11.23
N THR A 25 24.90 -5.41 10.87
CA THR A 25 24.81 -4.14 10.16
C THR A 25 24.52 -3.02 11.14
N LEU A 26 25.30 -1.94 11.07
CA LEU A 26 25.16 -0.77 11.93
C LEU A 26 24.45 0.36 11.18
N ILE A 27 23.31 0.84 11.71
CA ILE A 27 22.63 2.04 11.22
C ILE A 27 22.59 3.06 12.36
N GLN A 28 23.24 4.18 12.19
CA GLN A 28 23.29 5.23 13.21
C GLN A 28 23.17 6.62 12.62
N GLY A 29 22.89 7.61 13.47
CA GLY A 29 22.82 8.97 12.98
C GLY A 29 22.05 9.92 13.88
N ASN A 30 21.50 10.96 13.27
CA ASN A 30 20.78 12.00 13.97
C ASN A 30 19.44 12.31 13.31
N ALA A 31 18.40 12.39 14.13
CA ALA A 31 17.02 12.68 13.78
C ALA A 31 16.46 13.80 14.69
N PHE A 32 17.21 14.89 14.83
CA PHE A 32 16.98 15.97 15.78
C PHE A 32 15.55 16.54 15.74
N TYR A 33 14.97 16.70 14.56
CA TYR A 33 13.60 17.22 14.39
C TYR A 33 12.51 16.25 14.85
N TYR A 34 12.87 15.02 15.17
CA TYR A 34 11.94 13.94 15.54
C TYR A 34 12.10 13.45 16.98
N ARG A 35 12.74 14.25 17.85
CA ARG A 35 12.95 13.93 19.27
C ARG A 35 11.64 13.55 19.96
N GLY A 36 11.68 12.54 20.80
CA GLY A 36 10.51 12.02 21.49
C GLY A 36 9.55 11.21 20.62
N LYS A 37 9.88 10.98 19.34
CA LYS A 37 9.13 10.08 18.45
C LYS A 37 9.77 8.70 18.35
N MET A 38 8.99 7.70 18.01
CA MET A 38 9.49 6.35 17.72
C MET A 38 10.10 6.34 16.32
N ILE A 39 11.33 5.83 16.21
CA ILE A 39 11.99 5.51 14.94
C ILE A 39 12.04 3.99 14.78
N GLU A 40 11.73 3.50 13.59
CA GLU A 40 11.73 2.08 13.24
C GLU A 40 12.61 1.84 12.01
N VAL A 41 13.33 0.72 12.03
CA VAL A 41 13.91 0.15 10.81
C VAL A 41 13.02 -1.00 10.37
N ARG A 42 12.59 -0.96 9.12
CA ARG A 42 11.67 -1.92 8.53
C ARG A 42 12.25 -2.55 7.28
N ALA A 43 12.04 -3.85 7.10
CA ALA A 43 12.32 -4.54 5.84
C ALA A 43 11.07 -4.60 4.97
N TYR A 44 11.22 -4.41 3.68
CA TYR A 44 10.16 -4.74 2.73
C TYR A 44 10.01 -6.27 2.63
N THR A 45 8.83 -6.79 2.87
CA THR A 45 8.52 -8.20 2.64
C THR A 45 8.43 -8.49 1.15
N ASP A 46 7.90 -7.54 0.36
CA ASP A 46 8.00 -7.48 -1.10
C ASP A 46 7.97 -6.03 -1.59
N LEU A 47 8.39 -5.81 -2.84
CA LEU A 47 8.46 -4.49 -3.47
C LEU A 47 7.33 -4.23 -4.50
N PHE A 48 6.28 -5.06 -4.52
CA PHE A 48 5.12 -4.89 -5.40
C PHE A 48 3.89 -4.43 -4.64
N THR A 49 3.69 -4.96 -3.42
CA THR A 49 2.65 -4.49 -2.49
C THR A 49 3.18 -3.50 -1.47
N PHE A 50 4.51 -3.33 -1.37
CA PHE A 50 5.21 -2.49 -0.41
C PHE A 50 4.90 -2.82 1.06
N GLN A 51 4.50 -4.06 1.34
CA GLN A 51 4.32 -4.51 2.71
C GLN A 51 5.67 -4.57 3.43
N THR A 52 5.67 -4.19 4.70
CA THR A 52 6.88 -4.10 5.52
C THR A 52 6.74 -4.82 6.85
N SER A 53 7.85 -5.33 7.37
CA SER A 53 7.96 -5.85 8.74
C SER A 53 8.93 -5.01 9.56
N VAL A 54 8.62 -4.78 10.84
CA VAL A 54 9.50 -4.04 11.76
C VAL A 54 10.65 -4.95 12.19
N LEU A 55 11.89 -4.52 11.97
CA LEU A 55 13.08 -5.21 12.41
C LEU A 55 13.53 -4.73 13.80
N SER A 56 13.53 -3.43 14.01
CA SER A 56 13.89 -2.81 15.29
C SER A 56 13.24 -1.44 15.43
N ARG A 57 13.10 -0.98 16.68
CA ARG A 57 12.54 0.34 16.99
C ARG A 57 13.14 0.91 18.26
N MET A 58 13.23 2.23 18.34
CA MET A 58 13.64 2.94 19.55
C MET A 58 12.97 4.32 19.65
N LEU A 59 12.93 4.86 20.85
CA LEU A 59 12.51 6.26 21.07
C LEU A 59 13.72 7.18 20.82
N ILE A 60 13.56 8.21 19.98
CA ILE A 60 14.61 9.18 19.70
C ILE A 60 14.83 10.06 20.96
N PRO A 61 16.04 10.07 21.55
CA PRO A 61 16.35 10.88 22.73
C PRO A 61 16.41 12.38 22.42
N GLN A 62 16.66 13.20 23.47
CA GLN A 62 16.64 14.67 23.34
C GLN A 62 17.79 15.24 22.49
N ASP A 63 18.90 14.51 22.36
CA ASP A 63 20.02 14.90 21.50
C ASP A 63 19.80 14.52 20.01
N GLY A 64 18.69 13.80 19.73
CA GLY A 64 18.33 13.36 18.39
C GLY A 64 19.10 12.13 17.90
N SER A 65 20.00 11.55 18.68
CA SER A 65 20.80 10.41 18.25
C SER A 65 19.97 9.13 18.11
N PHE A 66 20.36 8.25 17.19
CA PHE A 66 19.82 6.90 17.11
C PHE A 66 20.88 5.91 16.67
N LYS A 67 20.75 4.65 17.07
CA LYS A 67 21.63 3.56 16.72
C LYS A 67 20.87 2.24 16.70
N PHE A 68 21.02 1.49 15.60
CA PHE A 68 20.52 0.14 15.43
C PHE A 68 21.67 -0.79 15.05
N GLU A 69 21.72 -1.95 15.69
CA GLU A 69 22.57 -3.07 15.34
C GLU A 69 21.67 -4.21 14.91
N LEU A 70 21.76 -4.62 13.65
CA LEU A 70 20.83 -5.55 13.02
C LEU A 70 21.58 -6.69 12.36
N ASP A 71 21.17 -7.91 12.65
CA ASP A 71 21.63 -9.10 11.95
C ASP A 71 20.82 -9.27 10.66
N LEU A 72 21.37 -8.79 9.54
CA LEU A 72 20.70 -8.84 8.25
C LEU A 72 21.27 -9.98 7.39
N GLU A 73 20.37 -10.65 6.66
CA GLU A 73 20.75 -11.75 5.75
C GLU A 73 20.74 -11.34 4.28
N LYS A 74 20.04 -10.27 3.94
CA LYS A 74 19.73 -9.92 2.55
C LYS A 74 20.04 -8.46 2.29
N GLU A 75 20.73 -8.24 1.18
CA GLU A 75 20.88 -6.89 0.62
C GLU A 75 19.55 -6.39 0.04
N GLY A 76 19.37 -5.07 -0.01
CA GLY A 76 18.20 -4.48 -0.61
C GLY A 76 17.76 -3.15 -0.02
N LEU A 77 16.53 -2.78 -0.33
CA LEU A 77 15.90 -1.58 0.17
C LEU A 77 15.27 -1.82 1.54
N TYR A 78 15.59 -0.92 2.46
CA TYR A 78 15.01 -0.85 3.80
C TYR A 78 14.33 0.49 4.02
N LEU A 79 13.43 0.55 4.99
CA LEU A 79 12.66 1.74 5.32
C LEU A 79 13.01 2.21 6.73
N ILE A 80 13.47 3.45 6.85
CA ILE A 80 13.56 4.16 8.12
C ILE A 80 12.23 4.92 8.28
N ASN A 81 11.46 4.56 9.29
CA ASN A 81 10.12 5.11 9.51
C ASN A 81 10.06 5.88 10.83
N ILE A 82 9.53 7.08 10.80
CA ILE A 82 9.18 7.87 11.98
C ILE A 82 7.73 8.29 11.80
N GLY A 83 6.88 7.34 12.12
CA GLY A 83 5.48 7.48 11.93
C GLY A 83 5.08 7.63 10.45
N ARG A 84 4.70 8.84 9.95
CA ARG A 84 4.35 9.09 8.54
C ARG A 84 5.55 9.53 7.69
N VAL A 85 6.66 9.80 8.33
CA VAL A 85 7.88 10.18 7.65
C VAL A 85 8.70 8.94 7.37
N ASN A 86 9.05 8.76 6.12
CA ASN A 86 9.77 7.60 5.60
C ASN A 86 11.05 8.04 4.90
N ALA A 87 12.11 7.27 5.06
CA ALA A 87 13.34 7.43 4.30
C ALA A 87 13.81 6.06 3.80
N HIS A 88 14.20 5.98 2.54
CA HIS A 88 14.78 4.78 1.97
C HIS A 88 16.28 4.71 2.25
N LEU A 89 16.75 3.50 2.53
CA LEU A 89 18.16 3.18 2.70
C LEU A 89 18.46 1.85 2.00
N PHE A 90 19.39 1.85 1.05
CA PHE A 90 19.87 0.62 0.45
C PHE A 90 20.99 0.05 1.34
N ILE A 91 20.88 -1.21 1.69
CA ILE A 91 21.77 -1.85 2.67
C ILE A 91 22.41 -3.10 2.10
N HIS A 92 23.73 -3.21 2.30
CA HIS A 92 24.47 -4.47 2.27
C HIS A 92 24.64 -4.98 3.71
N PRO A 93 24.32 -6.25 4.00
CA PRO A 93 24.55 -6.84 5.29
C PRO A 93 26.03 -6.71 5.71
N GLY A 94 26.26 -6.33 6.96
CA GLY A 94 27.62 -6.16 7.51
C GLY A 94 28.20 -4.75 7.39
N ASP A 95 27.59 -3.86 6.62
CA ASP A 95 28.08 -2.49 6.46
C ASP A 95 27.62 -1.55 7.58
N GLU A 96 28.27 -0.39 7.66
CA GLU A 96 27.93 0.69 8.58
C GLU A 96 27.38 1.90 7.82
N TYR A 97 26.22 2.40 8.28
CA TYR A 97 25.53 3.54 7.70
C TYR A 97 25.38 4.65 8.73
N THR A 98 25.84 5.85 8.38
CA THR A 98 25.62 7.05 9.18
C THR A 98 24.76 8.03 8.39
N LEU A 99 23.61 8.46 8.98
CA LEU A 99 22.67 9.31 8.30
C LEU A 99 22.12 10.44 9.18
N VAL A 100 21.75 11.55 8.55
CA VAL A 100 21.01 12.63 9.16
C VAL A 100 19.64 12.76 8.50
N LEU A 101 18.59 12.74 9.31
CA LEU A 101 17.23 12.91 8.83
C LEU A 101 16.88 14.41 8.85
N PRO A 102 16.56 15.01 7.69
CA PRO A 102 16.25 16.43 7.59
C PRO A 102 14.91 16.76 8.27
N GLU A 103 14.64 18.04 8.44
CA GLU A 103 13.34 18.51 8.89
C GLU A 103 12.23 18.05 7.94
N PRO A 104 11.10 17.54 8.47
CA PRO A 104 9.99 17.13 7.61
C PRO A 104 9.39 18.35 6.91
N ALA A 105 9.03 18.19 5.65
CA ALA A 105 8.21 19.18 4.97
C ALA A 105 6.89 19.41 5.75
N PRO A 106 6.33 20.61 5.73
CA PRO A 106 5.03 20.85 6.33
C PRO A 106 3.99 19.86 5.79
N ILE A 107 3.23 19.25 6.71
CA ILE A 107 2.16 18.32 6.33
C ILE A 107 1.07 19.15 5.64
N ASP A 108 0.68 18.73 4.45
CA ASP A 108 -0.47 19.31 3.78
C ASP A 108 -1.73 18.97 4.60
N ARG A 109 -2.44 20.02 5.02
CA ARG A 109 -3.67 19.88 5.81
C ARG A 109 -4.80 19.21 5.03
N TYR A 110 -4.74 19.26 3.69
CA TYR A 110 -5.73 18.66 2.79
C TYR A 110 -5.42 17.19 2.43
N GLU A 111 -4.19 16.72 2.72
CA GLU A 111 -3.80 15.31 2.55
C GLU A 111 -3.20 14.72 3.85
N PRO A 112 -3.93 14.74 4.97
CA PRO A 112 -3.39 14.38 6.28
C PRO A 112 -2.93 12.91 6.39
N ALA A 113 -3.42 12.03 5.53
CA ALA A 113 -3.12 10.61 5.56
C ALA A 113 -1.92 10.18 4.69
N LYS A 114 -1.32 11.11 3.93
CA LYS A 114 -0.24 10.78 3.00
C LYS A 114 1.10 10.59 3.70
N ASP A 115 1.77 9.51 3.40
CA ASP A 115 3.15 9.29 3.83
C ASP A 115 4.09 10.29 3.15
N VAL A 116 5.03 10.82 3.93
CA VAL A 116 6.03 11.77 3.46
C VAL A 116 7.36 11.05 3.33
N PHE A 117 7.90 11.01 2.11
CA PHE A 117 9.24 10.50 1.87
C PHE A 117 10.25 11.64 1.90
N ILE A 118 11.26 11.49 2.75
CA ILE A 118 12.40 12.41 2.88
C ILE A 118 13.65 11.77 2.31
N LEU A 119 14.58 12.59 1.86
CA LEU A 119 15.90 12.16 1.45
C LEU A 119 16.87 12.35 2.63
N PRO A 120 17.36 11.27 3.25
CA PRO A 120 18.36 11.39 4.30
C PRO A 120 19.71 11.84 3.71
N GLU A 121 20.47 12.59 4.47
CA GLU A 121 21.89 12.75 4.17
C GLU A 121 22.61 11.47 4.63
N ILE A 122 23.15 10.72 3.69
CA ILE A 122 23.91 9.49 3.96
C ILE A 122 25.38 9.81 3.75
N PHE A 123 26.19 9.54 4.77
CA PHE A 123 27.63 9.82 4.72
C PHE A 123 28.36 8.62 4.09
N GLU A 124 28.31 8.60 2.79
CA GLU A 124 28.98 7.61 1.93
C GLU A 124 29.91 8.30 0.93
N ALA A 125 30.93 7.58 0.47
CA ALA A 125 31.86 8.02 -0.57
C ALA A 125 31.35 7.64 -1.97
N ASP A 126 31.99 8.20 -2.99
CA ASP A 126 31.84 7.77 -4.38
C ASP A 126 32.24 6.29 -4.52
N GLY A 127 31.42 5.51 -5.22
CA GLY A 127 31.56 4.06 -5.34
C GLY A 127 30.80 3.25 -4.29
N GLN A 128 30.11 3.90 -3.34
CA GLN A 128 29.22 3.25 -2.38
C GLN A 128 27.76 3.28 -2.85
N LEU A 129 26.97 2.27 -2.46
CA LEU A 129 25.67 1.96 -3.06
C LEU A 129 24.69 3.13 -3.05
N ASN A 130 24.43 3.76 -1.89
CA ASN A 130 23.43 4.85 -1.82
C ASN A 130 23.92 6.11 -2.55
N TYR A 131 25.23 6.40 -2.50
CA TYR A 131 25.82 7.51 -3.23
C TYR A 131 25.62 7.33 -4.73
N ASP A 132 25.95 6.17 -5.29
CA ASP A 132 25.88 5.92 -6.73
C ASP A 132 24.42 5.83 -7.22
N ILE A 133 23.51 5.23 -6.45
CA ILE A 133 22.07 5.26 -6.76
C ILE A 133 21.57 6.71 -6.78
N THR A 134 21.94 7.52 -5.78
CA THR A 134 21.53 8.92 -5.71
C THR A 134 22.08 9.73 -6.89
N ALA A 135 23.34 9.53 -7.26
CA ALA A 135 23.95 10.18 -8.41
C ALA A 135 23.31 9.78 -9.74
N LEU A 136 22.96 8.49 -9.89
CA LEU A 136 22.24 7.98 -11.05
C LEU A 136 20.86 8.62 -11.17
N GLU A 137 20.08 8.60 -10.08
CA GLU A 137 18.74 9.17 -10.03
C GLU A 137 18.74 10.67 -10.32
N LYS A 138 19.68 11.41 -9.73
CA LYS A 138 19.86 12.85 -10.00
C LYS A 138 20.13 13.12 -11.48
N THR A 139 21.00 12.32 -12.10
CA THR A 139 21.35 12.47 -13.53
C THR A 139 20.14 12.22 -14.42
N ILE A 140 19.39 11.13 -14.19
CA ILE A 140 18.22 10.79 -14.99
C ILE A 140 17.10 11.81 -14.78
N ASN A 141 16.83 12.19 -13.52
CA ASN A 141 15.77 13.15 -13.21
C ASN A 141 16.07 14.54 -13.79
N GLN A 142 17.33 14.98 -13.74
CA GLN A 142 17.73 16.24 -14.37
C GLN A 142 17.50 16.20 -15.89
N PHE A 143 17.88 15.09 -16.54
CA PHE A 143 17.61 14.91 -17.98
C PHE A 143 16.11 14.98 -18.29
N LEU A 144 15.28 14.34 -17.48
CA LEU A 144 13.82 14.35 -17.68
C LEU A 144 13.26 15.77 -17.53
N LEU A 145 13.73 16.54 -16.55
CA LEU A 145 13.33 17.95 -16.35
C LEU A 145 13.76 18.84 -17.52
N ASP A 146 15.01 18.74 -17.95
CA ASP A 146 15.56 19.56 -19.05
C ASP A 146 14.85 19.30 -20.39
N ASN A 147 14.31 18.10 -20.56
CA ASN A 147 13.63 17.65 -21.75
C ASN A 147 12.10 17.60 -21.63
N ALA A 148 11.51 18.14 -20.56
CA ALA A 148 10.07 18.09 -20.27
C ALA A 148 9.20 18.60 -21.44
N LYS A 149 9.69 19.56 -22.23
CA LYS A 149 9.02 20.08 -23.43
C LYS A 149 8.77 19.05 -24.53
N TYR A 150 9.44 17.89 -24.50
CA TYR A 150 9.30 16.83 -25.49
C TYR A 150 8.31 15.72 -25.09
N TYR A 151 7.66 15.81 -23.95
CA TYR A 151 6.68 14.80 -23.48
C TYR A 151 5.33 14.83 -24.22
N GLY A 152 5.07 15.81 -25.11
CA GLY A 152 3.87 15.82 -25.95
C GLY A 152 3.90 14.75 -27.06
N ARG A 153 2.74 14.10 -27.31
CA ARG A 153 2.61 12.97 -28.29
C ARG A 153 3.24 13.23 -29.67
N SER A 154 3.25 14.47 -30.17
CA SER A 154 3.78 14.81 -31.49
C SER A 154 5.30 14.99 -31.55
N VAL A 155 5.97 15.10 -30.40
CA VAL A 155 7.40 15.48 -30.31
C VAL A 155 8.24 14.39 -29.63
N SER A 156 7.60 13.39 -29.03
CA SER A 156 8.26 12.34 -28.24
C SER A 156 9.33 11.54 -29.02
N ARG A 157 9.15 11.36 -30.34
CA ARG A 157 10.16 10.68 -31.18
C ARG A 157 11.52 11.38 -31.20
N LYS A 158 11.58 12.68 -30.87
CA LYS A 158 12.86 13.42 -30.80
C LYS A 158 13.63 13.10 -29.51
N LEU A 159 12.94 12.60 -28.51
CA LEU A 159 13.53 12.27 -27.23
C LEU A 159 14.37 10.98 -27.29
N ILE A 160 13.98 10.01 -28.13
CA ILE A 160 14.63 8.70 -28.23
C ILE A 160 16.15 8.80 -28.49
N PRO A 161 16.65 9.49 -29.55
CA PRO A 161 18.10 9.51 -29.79
C PRO A 161 18.88 10.24 -28.69
N ILE A 162 18.26 11.21 -28.01
CA ILE A 162 18.91 11.95 -26.94
C ILE A 162 18.98 11.06 -25.68
N SER A 163 17.92 10.31 -25.37
CA SER A 163 17.89 9.36 -24.25
C SER A 163 18.80 8.16 -24.51
N ASP A 164 18.92 7.69 -25.74
CA ASP A 164 19.89 6.64 -26.10
C ASP A 164 21.33 7.07 -25.83
N SER A 165 21.66 8.32 -26.13
CA SER A 165 22.98 8.89 -25.86
C SER A 165 23.28 8.92 -24.35
N LEU A 166 22.31 9.32 -23.52
CA LEU A 166 22.47 9.28 -22.07
C LEU A 166 22.57 7.83 -21.55
N THR A 167 21.75 6.93 -22.06
CA THR A 167 21.80 5.51 -21.71
C THR A 167 23.16 4.91 -22.00
N ALA A 168 23.74 5.19 -23.16
CA ALA A 168 25.09 4.75 -23.53
C ALA A 168 26.15 5.32 -22.56
N ALA A 169 26.10 6.62 -22.29
CA ALA A 169 27.04 7.28 -21.36
C ALA A 169 26.93 6.74 -19.94
N LEU A 170 25.73 6.42 -19.44
CA LEU A 170 25.56 5.82 -18.10
C LEU A 170 26.07 4.37 -18.07
N LYS A 171 25.81 3.58 -19.11
CA LYS A 171 26.37 2.21 -19.23
C LYS A 171 27.90 2.22 -19.27
N GLU A 172 28.49 3.17 -19.99
CA GLU A 172 29.96 3.35 -20.04
C GLU A 172 30.52 3.81 -18.70
N LYS A 173 29.91 4.83 -18.07
CA LYS A 173 30.33 5.34 -16.76
C LYS A 173 30.41 4.27 -15.69
N TYR A 174 29.44 3.38 -15.66
CA TYR A 174 29.32 2.35 -14.63
C TYR A 174 29.72 0.94 -15.12
N ALA A 175 30.43 0.83 -16.26
CA ALA A 175 30.81 -0.47 -16.82
C ALA A 175 31.65 -1.32 -15.87
N ASP A 176 32.57 -0.69 -15.15
CA ASP A 176 33.50 -1.35 -14.23
C ASP A 176 33.02 -1.36 -12.77
N HIS A 177 31.78 -0.94 -12.50
CA HIS A 177 31.22 -0.93 -11.16
C HIS A 177 31.06 -2.36 -10.62
N GLN A 178 31.69 -2.67 -9.48
CA GLN A 178 31.80 -4.04 -8.97
C GLN A 178 30.57 -4.52 -8.20
N ASP A 179 29.72 -3.62 -7.72
CA ASP A 179 28.55 -3.95 -6.95
C ASP A 179 27.45 -4.53 -7.86
N SER A 180 27.11 -5.80 -7.64
CA SER A 180 26.13 -6.54 -8.42
C SER A 180 24.70 -6.03 -8.22
N TYR A 181 24.38 -5.54 -7.00
CA TYR A 181 23.09 -4.94 -6.70
C TYR A 181 22.91 -3.63 -7.49
N PHE A 182 23.94 -2.77 -7.48
CA PHE A 182 23.93 -1.54 -8.26
C PHE A 182 23.84 -1.81 -9.76
N GLN A 183 24.56 -2.79 -10.31
CA GLN A 183 24.48 -3.14 -11.73
C GLN A 183 23.07 -3.59 -12.11
N THR A 184 22.42 -4.38 -11.27
CA THR A 184 21.02 -4.78 -11.47
C THR A 184 20.07 -3.58 -11.36
N HIS A 185 20.33 -2.70 -10.38
CA HIS A 185 19.58 -1.45 -10.22
C HIS A 185 19.69 -0.56 -11.47
N LEU A 186 20.90 -0.33 -11.96
CA LEU A 186 21.15 0.44 -13.18
C LEU A 186 20.39 -0.15 -14.38
N HIS A 187 20.48 -1.47 -14.57
CA HIS A 187 19.81 -2.16 -15.68
C HIS A 187 18.32 -1.87 -15.71
N TYR A 188 17.61 -2.09 -14.62
CA TYR A 188 16.16 -1.88 -14.59
C TYR A 188 15.75 -0.41 -14.47
N ARG A 189 16.61 0.44 -13.89
CA ARG A 189 16.37 1.88 -13.90
C ARG A 189 16.42 2.46 -15.32
N LEU A 190 17.30 1.93 -16.17
CA LEU A 190 17.35 2.27 -17.59
C LEU A 190 16.13 1.73 -18.36
N ALA A 191 15.54 0.58 -17.95
CA ALA A 191 14.26 0.13 -18.49
C ALA A 191 13.13 1.12 -18.19
N VAL A 192 13.03 1.62 -16.94
CA VAL A 192 12.08 2.68 -16.58
C VAL A 192 12.32 3.93 -17.43
N PHE A 193 13.58 4.34 -17.57
CA PHE A 193 13.95 5.51 -18.35
C PHE A 193 13.56 5.36 -19.85
N ALA A 194 13.78 4.19 -20.45
CA ALA A 194 13.38 3.89 -21.81
C ALA A 194 11.85 3.97 -21.98
N LEU A 195 11.06 3.45 -21.03
CA LEU A 195 9.60 3.58 -21.03
C LEU A 195 9.17 5.06 -20.92
N GLN A 196 9.78 5.82 -20.02
CA GLN A 196 9.50 7.26 -19.83
C GLN A 196 9.86 8.09 -21.07
N THR A 197 10.82 7.65 -21.87
CA THR A 197 11.26 8.33 -23.11
C THR A 197 10.63 7.77 -24.38
N ASN A 198 9.54 7.00 -24.24
CA ASN A 198 8.70 6.47 -25.32
C ASN A 198 9.39 5.46 -26.27
N HIS A 199 10.34 4.69 -25.79
CA HIS A 199 10.81 3.51 -26.50
C HIS A 199 9.69 2.50 -26.67
N SER A 200 9.74 1.72 -27.74
CA SER A 200 8.70 0.71 -27.96
C SER A 200 8.74 -0.39 -26.90
N ARG A 201 7.56 -0.86 -26.48
CA ARG A 201 7.46 -1.94 -25.47
C ARG A 201 8.25 -3.18 -25.89
N ASN A 202 8.22 -3.55 -27.17
CA ASN A 202 8.98 -4.70 -27.67
C ASN A 202 10.48 -4.52 -27.49
N GLN A 203 11.02 -3.33 -27.80
CA GLN A 203 12.46 -3.06 -27.57
C GLN A 203 12.81 -3.13 -26.09
N VAL A 204 12.00 -2.50 -25.23
CA VAL A 204 12.22 -2.54 -23.78
C VAL A 204 12.14 -3.98 -23.25
N PHE A 205 11.18 -4.78 -23.73
CA PHE A 205 11.07 -6.18 -23.34
C PHE A 205 12.31 -6.97 -23.72
N GLU A 206 12.73 -6.91 -24.98
CA GLU A 206 13.88 -7.66 -25.49
C GLU A 206 15.18 -7.28 -24.80
N GLU A 207 15.39 -6.00 -24.51
CA GLU A 207 16.63 -5.52 -23.90
C GLU A 207 16.69 -5.79 -22.39
N TYR A 208 15.57 -5.62 -21.67
CA TYR A 208 15.60 -5.60 -20.21
C TYR A 208 14.93 -6.80 -19.52
N PHE A 209 13.97 -7.47 -20.16
CA PHE A 209 13.21 -8.56 -19.54
C PHE A 209 13.43 -9.93 -20.19
N ALA A 210 13.68 -9.97 -21.51
CA ALA A 210 13.77 -11.24 -22.21
C ALA A 210 14.88 -12.14 -21.67
N GLY A 211 14.54 -13.41 -21.41
CA GLY A 211 15.48 -14.41 -20.91
C GLY A 211 15.93 -14.22 -19.45
N ARG A 212 15.38 -13.27 -18.71
CA ARG A 212 15.73 -12.97 -17.31
C ARG A 212 14.67 -13.47 -16.35
N ALA A 213 15.11 -13.94 -15.19
CA ALA A 213 14.22 -14.22 -14.06
C ALA A 213 13.79 -12.91 -13.37
N PRO A 214 12.60 -12.87 -12.72
CA PRO A 214 12.20 -11.74 -11.92
C PRO A 214 13.21 -11.42 -10.80
N ALA A 215 13.57 -10.15 -10.66
CA ALA A 215 14.45 -9.66 -9.61
C ALA A 215 13.62 -9.06 -8.45
N TYR A 216 12.93 -9.92 -7.70
CA TYR A 216 11.91 -9.54 -6.71
C TYR A 216 12.38 -8.54 -5.65
N ARG A 217 13.68 -8.51 -5.33
CA ARG A 217 14.26 -7.66 -4.28
C ARG A 217 14.90 -6.37 -4.80
N GLN A 218 14.74 -6.10 -6.09
CA GLN A 218 15.24 -4.90 -6.74
C GLN A 218 14.11 -3.89 -6.94
N LEU A 219 14.19 -2.74 -6.27
CA LEU A 219 13.19 -1.67 -6.43
C LEU A 219 13.06 -1.23 -7.88
N SER A 220 14.20 -1.08 -8.57
CA SER A 220 14.20 -0.68 -9.98
C SER A 220 13.52 -1.72 -10.88
N TYR A 221 13.64 -3.03 -10.57
CA TYR A 221 12.90 -4.07 -11.26
C TYR A 221 11.39 -3.96 -11.00
N ALA A 222 11.00 -3.82 -9.73
CA ALA A 222 9.59 -3.69 -9.37
C ALA A 222 8.95 -2.47 -10.07
N ASN A 223 9.65 -1.34 -10.11
CA ASN A 223 9.21 -0.14 -10.83
C ASN A 223 9.14 -0.38 -12.34
N ALA A 224 10.16 -1.00 -12.94
CA ALA A 224 10.17 -1.30 -14.37
C ALA A 224 9.05 -2.29 -14.75
N PHE A 225 8.86 -3.33 -13.94
CA PHE A 225 7.82 -4.34 -14.14
C PHE A 225 6.42 -3.71 -14.02
N SER A 226 6.16 -2.96 -12.94
CA SER A 226 4.87 -2.31 -12.72
C SER A 226 4.54 -1.30 -13.83
N LEU A 227 5.53 -0.51 -14.27
CA LEU A 227 5.33 0.44 -15.38
C LEU A 227 5.14 -0.26 -16.72
N PHE A 228 5.90 -1.34 -16.98
CA PHE A 228 5.79 -2.10 -18.23
C PHE A 228 4.47 -2.84 -18.32
N PHE A 229 3.99 -3.43 -17.24
CA PHE A 229 2.77 -4.22 -17.19
C PHE A 229 1.58 -3.46 -16.57
N ALA A 230 1.66 -2.12 -16.46
CA ALA A 230 0.55 -1.31 -16.00
C ALA A 230 -0.72 -1.58 -16.82
N GLU A 231 -1.85 -1.80 -16.13
CA GLU A 231 -3.16 -2.07 -16.74
C GLU A 231 -3.11 -3.19 -17.81
N TYR A 232 -2.22 -4.18 -17.64
CA TYR A 232 -1.94 -5.18 -18.67
C TYR A 232 -3.15 -6.02 -19.04
N PHE A 233 -4.05 -6.26 -18.11
CA PHE A 233 -5.29 -6.97 -18.37
C PHE A 233 -6.35 -6.11 -19.07
N ASP A 234 -6.15 -4.80 -19.13
CA ASP A 234 -7.08 -3.85 -19.74
C ASP A 234 -6.67 -3.36 -21.12
N PHE A 235 -5.36 -3.23 -21.38
CA PHE A 235 -4.82 -2.55 -22.55
C PHE A 235 -3.95 -3.46 -23.42
N LEU A 236 -4.52 -4.43 -24.07
CA LEU A 236 -3.77 -5.16 -25.07
C LEU A 236 -4.24 -4.80 -26.50
N ASN A 237 -3.28 -4.91 -27.42
CA ASN A 237 -3.41 -4.57 -28.85
C ASN A 237 -4.75 -5.08 -29.44
N PRO A 238 -5.59 -4.22 -30.08
CA PRO A 238 -7.00 -4.52 -30.35
C PRO A 238 -7.30 -5.79 -31.18
N LYS A 239 -6.35 -6.32 -31.94
CA LYS A 239 -6.60 -7.45 -32.83
C LYS A 239 -6.29 -8.85 -32.24
N GLU A 240 -5.26 -8.95 -31.40
CA GLU A 240 -4.89 -10.23 -30.75
C GLU A 240 -5.37 -10.31 -29.29
N SER A 241 -5.55 -9.16 -28.68
CA SER A 241 -5.88 -9.00 -27.26
C SER A 241 -7.35 -9.26 -26.91
N TYR A 242 -8.29 -9.14 -27.86
CA TYR A 242 -9.72 -9.32 -27.54
C TYR A 242 -10.01 -10.68 -26.90
N ARG A 243 -9.40 -11.75 -27.40
CA ARG A 243 -9.58 -13.09 -26.83
C ARG A 243 -8.86 -13.24 -25.49
N PHE A 244 -7.67 -12.67 -25.36
CA PHE A 244 -6.92 -12.69 -24.11
C PHE A 244 -7.69 -11.95 -23.00
N GLN A 245 -8.17 -10.73 -23.27
CA GLN A 245 -8.98 -9.97 -22.33
C GLN A 245 -10.26 -10.71 -21.93
N ALA A 246 -10.98 -11.31 -22.89
CA ALA A 246 -12.19 -12.07 -22.63
C ALA A 246 -11.92 -13.31 -21.75
N ASP A 247 -10.81 -14.03 -22.01
CA ASP A 247 -10.42 -15.20 -21.23
C ASP A 247 -10.01 -14.79 -19.80
N VAL A 248 -9.26 -13.68 -19.64
CA VAL A 248 -8.86 -13.17 -18.32
C VAL A 248 -10.06 -12.63 -17.56
N ASP A 249 -10.93 -11.83 -18.17
CA ASP A 249 -12.18 -11.34 -17.55
C ASP A 249 -13.04 -12.51 -17.08
N SER A 250 -13.25 -13.52 -17.94
CA SER A 250 -14.00 -14.73 -17.59
C SER A 250 -13.32 -15.50 -16.44
N ALA A 251 -11.98 -15.62 -16.47
CA ALA A 251 -11.23 -16.31 -15.44
C ALA A 251 -11.41 -15.64 -14.06
N ILE A 252 -11.31 -14.31 -14.00
CA ILE A 252 -11.46 -13.57 -12.73
C ILE A 252 -12.90 -13.66 -12.23
N ARG A 253 -13.91 -13.40 -13.09
CA ARG A 253 -15.33 -13.50 -12.71
C ARG A 253 -15.71 -14.87 -12.17
N THR A 254 -15.10 -15.93 -12.69
CA THR A 254 -15.39 -17.32 -12.29
C THR A 254 -14.43 -17.87 -11.25
N GLY A 255 -13.36 -17.15 -10.89
CA GLY A 255 -12.31 -17.64 -10.00
C GLY A 255 -11.47 -18.77 -10.63
N ASN A 256 -11.34 -18.83 -11.95
CA ASN A 256 -10.66 -19.90 -12.67
C ASN A 256 -9.19 -19.55 -12.98
N TYR A 257 -8.32 -19.74 -11.99
CA TYR A 257 -6.88 -19.53 -12.11
C TYR A 257 -6.24 -20.27 -13.31
N SER A 258 -6.66 -21.50 -13.57
CA SER A 258 -6.07 -22.30 -14.66
C SER A 258 -6.37 -21.70 -16.04
N LEU A 259 -7.55 -21.12 -16.23
CA LEU A 259 -7.91 -20.42 -17.47
C LEU A 259 -7.03 -19.18 -17.66
N MET A 260 -6.83 -18.39 -16.62
CA MET A 260 -5.97 -17.19 -16.65
C MET A 260 -4.53 -17.57 -17.05
N MET A 261 -3.91 -18.52 -16.35
CA MET A 261 -2.53 -18.93 -16.63
C MET A 261 -2.36 -19.50 -18.04
N LYS A 262 -3.33 -20.28 -18.52
CA LYS A 262 -3.33 -20.81 -19.88
C LYS A 262 -3.46 -19.73 -20.95
N SER A 263 -4.20 -18.67 -20.67
CA SER A 263 -4.29 -17.50 -21.55
C SER A 263 -2.96 -16.76 -21.61
N MET A 264 -2.32 -16.53 -20.46
CA MET A 264 -1.03 -15.86 -20.37
C MET A 264 0.12 -16.64 -21.05
N GLU A 265 0.03 -17.97 -21.14
CA GLU A 265 1.04 -18.79 -21.85
C GLU A 265 1.14 -18.51 -23.36
N ARG A 266 0.11 -17.92 -23.94
CA ARG A 266 0.08 -17.58 -25.37
C ARG A 266 0.69 -16.24 -25.68
N ASP A 267 1.00 -15.46 -24.66
CA ASP A 267 1.52 -14.11 -24.81
C ASP A 267 3.05 -14.14 -24.96
N PRO A 268 3.60 -13.62 -26.08
CA PRO A 268 5.05 -13.58 -26.31
C PRO A 268 5.82 -12.76 -25.25
N LEU A 269 5.17 -11.78 -24.61
CA LEU A 269 5.75 -10.97 -23.54
C LEU A 269 5.76 -11.69 -22.19
N LEU A 270 5.20 -12.90 -22.10
CA LEU A 270 5.11 -13.70 -20.90
C LEU A 270 5.75 -15.09 -21.07
N PRO A 271 7.02 -15.17 -21.51
CA PRO A 271 7.63 -16.44 -21.95
C PRO A 271 7.84 -17.41 -20.80
N ASN A 272 8.15 -16.92 -19.59
CA ASN A 272 8.44 -17.77 -18.45
C ASN A 272 7.31 -17.78 -17.42
N ARG A 273 7.23 -18.88 -16.66
CA ARG A 273 6.18 -19.08 -15.67
C ARG A 273 6.28 -18.13 -14.49
N ALA A 274 7.49 -17.83 -14.01
CA ALA A 274 7.69 -16.93 -12.87
C ALA A 274 7.17 -15.52 -13.20
N MET A 275 7.42 -15.02 -14.41
CA MET A 275 6.88 -13.74 -14.88
C MET A 275 5.35 -13.75 -14.96
N ARG A 276 4.73 -14.84 -15.43
CA ARG A 276 3.27 -14.98 -15.45
C ARG A 276 2.68 -15.00 -14.04
N GLU A 277 3.30 -15.73 -13.12
CA GLU A 277 2.86 -15.83 -11.73
C GLU A 277 2.96 -14.45 -11.04
N LEU A 278 4.07 -13.74 -11.23
CA LEU A 278 4.25 -12.39 -10.71
C LEU A 278 3.22 -11.39 -11.29
N LEU A 279 3.02 -11.43 -12.61
CA LEU A 279 2.01 -10.58 -13.26
C LEU A 279 0.60 -10.88 -12.74
N ALA A 280 0.27 -12.16 -12.55
CA ALA A 280 -1.01 -12.54 -11.97
C ALA A 280 -1.18 -11.98 -10.56
N ALA A 281 -0.15 -12.06 -9.69
CA ALA A 281 -0.20 -11.51 -8.34
C ALA A 281 -0.42 -10.00 -8.34
N THR A 282 0.38 -9.26 -9.12
CA THR A 282 0.35 -7.79 -9.15
C THR A 282 -0.94 -7.25 -9.78
N GLN A 283 -1.41 -7.85 -10.88
CA GLN A 283 -2.64 -7.42 -11.53
C GLN A 283 -3.89 -7.78 -10.72
N LEU A 284 -3.93 -8.94 -10.06
CA LEU A 284 -5.03 -9.28 -9.14
C LEU A 284 -5.07 -8.31 -7.94
N TYR A 285 -3.92 -7.90 -7.44
CA TYR A 285 -3.84 -6.90 -6.38
C TYR A 285 -4.38 -5.53 -6.85
N GLU A 286 -3.95 -5.04 -8.01
CA GLU A 286 -4.41 -3.80 -8.63
C GLU A 286 -5.93 -3.81 -8.85
N LEU A 287 -6.46 -4.85 -9.51
CA LEU A 287 -7.89 -5.02 -9.79
C LEU A 287 -8.74 -5.18 -8.52
N GLY A 288 -8.18 -5.80 -7.48
CA GLY A 288 -8.82 -5.91 -6.16
C GLY A 288 -8.91 -4.57 -5.45
N THR A 289 -7.85 -3.75 -5.53
CA THR A 289 -7.79 -2.41 -4.95
C THR A 289 -8.76 -1.46 -5.66
N GLU A 290 -8.84 -1.51 -6.99
CA GLU A 290 -9.77 -0.73 -7.80
C GLU A 290 -11.24 -1.20 -7.67
N ARG A 291 -11.46 -2.36 -7.04
CA ARG A 291 -12.80 -2.98 -6.89
C ARG A 291 -13.52 -3.22 -8.22
N LYS A 292 -12.77 -3.44 -9.27
CA LYS A 292 -13.30 -3.71 -10.61
C LYS A 292 -14.01 -5.07 -10.69
N TYR A 293 -13.60 -6.01 -9.84
CA TYR A 293 -14.20 -7.34 -9.72
C TYR A 293 -14.71 -7.58 -8.30
N GLN A 294 -15.55 -8.62 -8.14
CA GLN A 294 -15.96 -9.08 -6.82
C GLN A 294 -14.74 -9.54 -6.04
N LEU A 295 -14.54 -8.98 -4.85
CA LEU A 295 -13.34 -9.22 -4.04
C LEU A 295 -13.14 -10.70 -3.72
N ASP A 296 -14.23 -11.44 -3.44
CA ASP A 296 -14.19 -12.88 -3.17
C ASP A 296 -13.59 -13.69 -4.33
N LYS A 297 -13.83 -13.26 -5.58
CA LYS A 297 -13.25 -13.89 -6.77
C LYS A 297 -11.77 -13.58 -6.92
N VAL A 298 -11.37 -12.34 -6.67
CA VAL A 298 -9.95 -11.94 -6.69
C VAL A 298 -9.19 -12.71 -5.61
N LEU A 299 -9.71 -12.78 -4.39
CA LEU A 299 -9.10 -13.52 -3.28
C LEU A 299 -8.99 -15.02 -3.59
N LEU A 300 -10.02 -15.63 -4.18
CA LEU A 300 -9.97 -17.03 -4.62
C LEU A 300 -8.87 -17.28 -5.67
N MET A 301 -8.64 -16.29 -6.55
CA MET A 301 -7.55 -16.39 -7.54
C MET A 301 -6.18 -16.27 -6.87
N LEU A 302 -6.02 -15.37 -5.89
CA LEU A 302 -4.80 -15.25 -5.08
C LEU A 302 -4.54 -16.51 -4.24
N ASP A 303 -5.57 -17.10 -3.62
CA ASP A 303 -5.48 -18.42 -2.95
C ASP A 303 -4.95 -19.49 -3.89
N SER A 304 -5.49 -19.51 -5.11
CA SER A 304 -5.04 -20.48 -6.14
C SER A 304 -3.58 -20.26 -6.51
N LEU A 305 -3.14 -19.00 -6.59
CA LEU A 305 -1.75 -18.63 -6.86
C LEU A 305 -0.83 -19.07 -5.71
N LEU A 306 -1.19 -18.77 -4.45
CA LEU A 306 -0.48 -19.19 -3.25
C LEU A 306 -0.23 -20.70 -3.22
N MET A 307 -1.24 -21.50 -3.59
CA MET A 307 -1.13 -22.96 -3.58
C MET A 307 -0.34 -23.52 -4.78
N LYS A 308 -0.34 -22.84 -5.94
CA LYS A 308 0.13 -23.40 -7.22
C LYS A 308 1.39 -22.73 -7.76
N ALA A 309 1.75 -21.55 -7.29
CA ALA A 309 2.98 -20.88 -7.71
C ALA A 309 4.20 -21.71 -7.32
N LYS A 310 5.15 -21.82 -8.24
CA LYS A 310 6.39 -22.54 -8.01
C LYS A 310 7.45 -21.66 -7.37
N ASP A 311 7.37 -20.38 -7.62
CA ASP A 311 8.30 -19.39 -7.10
C ASP A 311 7.87 -18.94 -5.69
N GLU A 312 8.78 -19.06 -4.71
CA GLU A 312 8.54 -18.68 -3.32
C GLU A 312 8.31 -17.18 -3.18
N GLU A 313 9.12 -16.36 -3.86
CA GLU A 313 8.99 -14.90 -3.79
C GLU A 313 7.63 -14.46 -4.38
N CYS A 314 7.15 -15.13 -5.43
CA CYS A 314 5.81 -14.87 -5.96
C CYS A 314 4.71 -15.22 -4.94
N ARG A 315 4.87 -16.31 -4.17
CA ARG A 315 3.93 -16.65 -3.09
C ARG A 315 3.89 -15.58 -2.02
N ILE A 316 5.05 -14.99 -1.66
CA ILE A 316 5.11 -13.88 -0.72
C ILE A 316 4.32 -12.67 -1.27
N VAL A 317 4.54 -12.27 -2.52
CA VAL A 317 3.77 -11.18 -3.16
C VAL A 317 2.27 -11.46 -3.13
N ALA A 318 1.85 -12.69 -3.47
CA ALA A 318 0.44 -13.07 -3.47
C ALA A 318 -0.17 -13.08 -2.06
N ALA A 319 0.58 -13.52 -1.03
CA ALA A 319 0.15 -13.49 0.36
C ALA A 319 -0.05 -12.05 0.85
N ASN A 320 0.94 -11.19 0.59
CA ASN A 320 0.88 -9.78 0.97
C ASN A 320 -0.26 -9.03 0.23
N ALA A 321 -0.47 -9.34 -1.06
CA ALA A 321 -1.61 -8.82 -1.82
C ALA A 321 -2.93 -9.25 -1.20
N GLN A 322 -3.06 -10.53 -0.82
CA GLN A 322 -4.26 -11.05 -0.18
C GLN A 322 -4.49 -10.40 1.19
N GLU A 323 -3.47 -10.27 2.02
CA GLU A 323 -3.54 -9.60 3.32
C GLU A 323 -3.98 -8.15 3.17
N SER A 324 -3.36 -7.39 2.25
CA SER A 324 -3.72 -6.00 1.96
C SER A 324 -5.16 -5.85 1.47
N LEU A 325 -5.62 -6.73 0.57
CA LEU A 325 -6.99 -6.69 0.06
C LEU A 325 -8.03 -7.14 1.09
N ASN A 326 -7.65 -8.03 2.01
CA ASN A 326 -8.48 -8.44 3.14
C ASN A 326 -8.46 -7.42 4.28
N TYR A 327 -7.49 -6.54 4.32
CA TYR A 327 -7.42 -5.51 5.32
C TYR A 327 -8.68 -4.63 5.25
N LEU A 328 -9.39 -4.50 6.36
CA LEU A 328 -10.70 -3.83 6.44
C LEU A 328 -11.81 -4.47 5.59
N ALA A 329 -11.64 -5.68 5.07
CA ALA A 329 -12.69 -6.34 4.29
C ALA A 329 -13.90 -6.73 5.17
N PRO A 330 -15.11 -6.83 4.61
CA PRO A 330 -16.26 -7.36 5.33
C PRO A 330 -15.96 -8.73 5.94
N GLY A 331 -16.30 -8.91 7.21
CA GLY A 331 -16.03 -10.13 8.00
C GLY A 331 -14.72 -10.13 8.78
N THR A 332 -13.80 -9.19 8.54
CA THR A 332 -12.58 -9.03 9.35
C THR A 332 -12.86 -8.19 10.60
N LEU A 333 -12.07 -8.41 11.66
CA LEU A 333 -12.16 -7.58 12.86
C LEU A 333 -11.80 -6.13 12.53
N CYS A 334 -12.61 -5.18 13.00
CA CYS A 334 -12.25 -3.78 12.90
C CYS A 334 -11.10 -3.45 13.87
N PRO A 335 -10.16 -2.57 13.46
CA PRO A 335 -9.15 -2.06 14.38
C PRO A 335 -9.80 -1.39 15.58
N ASP A 336 -9.33 -1.74 16.80
CA ASP A 336 -9.78 -1.05 18.01
C ASP A 336 -9.11 0.31 18.12
N PHE A 337 -9.79 1.29 18.69
CA PHE A 337 -9.25 2.62 18.93
C PHE A 337 -9.81 3.27 20.19
N GLU A 338 -9.03 4.18 20.76
CA GLU A 338 -9.41 4.97 21.92
C GLU A 338 -9.85 6.38 21.52
N PHE A 339 -10.86 6.87 22.20
CA PHE A 339 -11.34 8.24 22.02
C PHE A 339 -11.77 8.89 23.34
N THR A 340 -11.65 10.19 23.43
CA THR A 340 -12.19 10.97 24.56
C THR A 340 -13.62 11.39 24.22
N ASP A 341 -14.58 11.06 25.09
CA ASP A 341 -15.98 11.47 24.94
C ASP A 341 -16.22 12.96 25.31
N LEU A 342 -17.45 13.44 25.18
CA LEU A 342 -17.83 14.81 25.49
C LEU A 342 -17.68 15.18 26.98
N PHE A 343 -17.52 14.19 27.85
CA PHE A 343 -17.36 14.34 29.29
C PHE A 343 -15.89 14.22 29.72
N GLY A 344 -14.98 13.94 28.81
CA GLY A 344 -13.56 13.79 29.07
C GLY A 344 -13.13 12.37 29.46
N ASN A 345 -14.02 11.38 29.40
CA ASN A 345 -13.67 9.99 29.68
C ASN A 345 -13.01 9.36 28.44
N ILE A 346 -12.06 8.48 28.70
CA ILE A 346 -11.44 7.66 27.66
C ILE A 346 -12.27 6.39 27.50
N ASN A 347 -12.69 6.12 26.26
CA ASN A 347 -13.48 4.95 25.87
C ASN A 347 -12.76 4.22 24.74
N ARG A 348 -13.08 2.94 24.57
CA ARG A 348 -12.61 2.09 23.45
C ARG A 348 -13.78 1.60 22.62
N LEU A 349 -13.58 1.48 21.31
CA LEU A 349 -14.63 0.91 20.44
C LEU A 349 -15.01 -0.51 20.88
N SER A 350 -14.06 -1.31 21.32
CA SER A 350 -14.27 -2.69 21.79
C SER A 350 -15.21 -2.83 23.01
N GLU A 351 -15.41 -1.77 23.80
CA GLU A 351 -16.35 -1.75 24.93
C GLU A 351 -17.81 -1.81 24.50
N TYR A 352 -18.07 -1.47 23.24
CA TYR A 352 -19.42 -1.49 22.63
C TYR A 352 -19.74 -2.78 21.88
N ARG A 353 -18.94 -3.83 22.07
CA ARG A 353 -19.23 -5.18 21.55
C ARG A 353 -20.65 -5.63 21.94
N GLY A 354 -21.30 -6.37 21.06
CA GLY A 354 -22.68 -6.84 21.25
C GLY A 354 -23.74 -5.98 20.60
N ARG A 355 -23.34 -4.85 19.96
CA ARG A 355 -24.19 -3.97 19.17
C ARG A 355 -23.65 -3.83 17.76
N TYR A 356 -24.52 -3.58 16.80
CA TYR A 356 -24.08 -3.03 15.53
C TYR A 356 -23.57 -1.61 15.73
N ILE A 357 -22.49 -1.23 15.06
CA ILE A 357 -21.84 0.06 15.22
C ILE A 357 -21.73 0.71 13.84
N TYR A 358 -22.21 1.92 13.73
CA TYR A 358 -22.00 2.78 12.57
C TYR A 358 -21.13 3.95 12.99
N VAL A 359 -19.89 4.00 12.52
CA VAL A 359 -18.94 5.05 12.89
C VAL A 359 -18.65 5.95 11.71
N GLN A 360 -18.71 7.24 11.97
CA GLN A 360 -18.25 8.34 11.13
C GLN A 360 -16.93 8.86 11.69
N PHE A 361 -15.92 8.94 10.85
CA PHE A 361 -14.71 9.71 11.12
C PHE A 361 -14.78 11.02 10.35
N PHE A 362 -14.41 12.13 10.99
CA PHE A 362 -14.46 13.47 10.40
C PHE A 362 -13.33 14.34 10.96
N ASP A 363 -12.98 15.44 10.29
CA ASP A 363 -11.96 16.39 10.69
C ASP A 363 -12.54 17.74 11.11
N ASP A 364 -13.51 18.28 10.37
CA ASP A 364 -14.14 19.57 10.61
C ASP A 364 -15.67 19.48 10.47
N PHE A 365 -16.37 20.50 10.98
CA PHE A 365 -17.81 20.71 10.84
C PHE A 365 -18.11 21.59 9.63
N ASP A 366 -17.68 21.15 8.46
CA ASP A 366 -18.04 21.79 7.21
C ASP A 366 -19.51 21.51 6.82
N ALA A 367 -19.97 22.16 5.76
CA ALA A 367 -21.37 22.02 5.31
C ALA A 367 -21.76 20.59 4.91
N GLU A 368 -20.82 19.80 4.36
CA GLU A 368 -21.05 18.41 3.99
C GLU A 368 -21.14 17.52 5.23
N THR A 369 -20.21 17.65 6.15
CA THR A 369 -20.21 16.93 7.43
C THR A 369 -21.48 17.20 8.24
N LEU A 370 -21.91 18.48 8.37
CA LEU A 370 -23.13 18.84 9.07
C LEU A 370 -24.39 18.30 8.39
N LYS A 371 -24.43 18.33 7.06
CA LYS A 371 -25.52 17.73 6.29
C LYS A 371 -25.64 16.21 6.54
N GLU A 372 -24.52 15.50 6.47
CA GLU A 372 -24.50 14.06 6.73
C GLU A 372 -24.86 13.73 8.19
N MET A 373 -24.42 14.54 9.16
CA MET A 373 -24.81 14.40 10.56
C MET A 373 -26.31 14.66 10.76
N SER A 374 -26.91 15.60 10.03
CA SER A 374 -28.36 15.82 10.06
C SER A 374 -29.14 14.59 9.54
N LEU A 375 -28.62 13.90 8.53
CA LEU A 375 -29.18 12.62 8.07
C LEU A 375 -28.92 11.49 9.09
N MET A 376 -27.80 11.48 9.79
CA MET A 376 -27.54 10.54 10.89
C MET A 376 -28.58 10.71 12.03
N LYS A 377 -29.05 11.94 12.31
CA LYS A 377 -30.11 12.18 13.30
C LYS A 377 -31.38 11.41 12.95
N VAL A 378 -31.80 11.45 11.68
CA VAL A 378 -32.96 10.68 11.19
C VAL A 378 -32.71 9.17 11.31
N LEU A 379 -31.52 8.70 10.95
CA LEU A 379 -31.17 7.28 11.11
C LEU A 379 -31.15 6.85 12.57
N LYS A 380 -30.73 7.73 13.49
CA LYS A 380 -30.73 7.47 14.93
C LYS A 380 -32.14 7.29 15.49
N GLU A 381 -33.09 8.08 15.04
CA GLU A 381 -34.50 7.94 15.41
C GLU A 381 -35.09 6.59 14.98
N GLY A 382 -34.70 6.11 13.78
CA GLY A 382 -35.18 4.86 13.22
C GLY A 382 -34.49 3.59 13.73
N TYR A 383 -33.19 3.65 13.94
CA TYR A 383 -32.34 2.47 14.17
C TYR A 383 -31.48 2.53 15.44
N GLY A 384 -31.53 3.62 16.20
CA GLY A 384 -30.61 3.85 17.33
C GLY A 384 -30.73 2.90 18.51
N THR A 385 -31.78 2.07 18.57
CA THR A 385 -31.90 0.99 19.56
C THR A 385 -31.00 -0.20 19.20
N GLU A 386 -30.82 -0.51 17.93
CA GLU A 386 -30.06 -1.65 17.40
C GLU A 386 -28.65 -1.25 16.95
N VAL A 387 -28.51 -0.06 16.37
CA VAL A 387 -27.24 0.45 15.84
C VAL A 387 -26.72 1.59 16.70
N ALA A 388 -25.59 1.38 17.34
CA ALA A 388 -24.85 2.45 18.03
C ALA A 388 -24.18 3.34 16.98
N MET A 389 -24.40 4.64 17.04
CA MET A 389 -23.79 5.60 16.13
C MET A 389 -22.67 6.35 16.82
N PHE A 390 -21.57 6.59 16.09
CA PHE A 390 -20.40 7.30 16.58
C PHE A 390 -19.99 8.34 15.55
N SER A 391 -19.65 9.53 16.03
CA SER A 391 -18.96 10.57 15.26
C SER A 391 -17.65 10.91 15.99
N ILE A 392 -16.54 10.47 15.42
CA ILE A 392 -15.21 10.59 16.02
C ILE A 392 -14.36 11.54 15.18
N SER A 393 -13.94 12.64 15.81
CA SER A 393 -13.09 13.62 15.14
C SER A 393 -11.62 13.21 15.20
N THR A 394 -10.90 13.45 14.10
CA THR A 394 -9.44 13.33 14.03
C THR A 394 -8.70 14.61 14.39
N GLU A 395 -9.31 15.78 14.18
CA GLU A 395 -8.65 17.09 14.34
C GLU A 395 -9.32 17.98 15.38
N GLU A 396 -10.65 18.00 15.44
CA GLU A 396 -11.39 18.96 16.27
C GLU A 396 -11.18 18.77 17.76
N ASN A 397 -11.23 19.88 18.50
CA ASN A 397 -11.16 19.81 19.94
C ASN A 397 -12.53 19.44 20.55
N ILE A 398 -12.49 18.76 21.70
CA ILE A 398 -13.67 18.22 22.36
C ILE A 398 -14.71 19.29 22.73
N ARG A 399 -14.29 20.54 23.00
CA ARG A 399 -15.19 21.64 23.34
C ARG A 399 -16.01 22.06 22.13
N LYS A 400 -15.38 22.18 20.94
CA LYS A 400 -16.08 22.51 19.69
C LYS A 400 -17.07 21.40 19.33
N ILE A 401 -16.63 20.13 19.45
CA ILE A 401 -17.49 18.97 19.22
C ILE A 401 -18.74 19.04 20.11
N LYS A 402 -18.56 19.31 21.41
CA LYS A 402 -19.66 19.47 22.36
C LYS A 402 -20.60 20.62 21.98
N THR A 403 -20.03 21.79 21.67
CA THR A 403 -20.84 22.96 21.29
C THR A 403 -21.72 22.68 20.08
N VAL A 404 -21.14 22.08 19.02
CA VAL A 404 -21.90 21.76 17.81
C VAL A 404 -22.93 20.66 18.07
N SER A 405 -22.58 19.61 18.82
CA SER A 405 -23.55 18.56 19.13
C SER A 405 -24.74 19.08 19.94
N ASP A 406 -24.51 20.01 20.88
CA ASP A 406 -25.57 20.65 21.67
C ASP A 406 -26.43 21.62 20.81
N GLU A 407 -25.79 22.40 19.91
CA GLU A 407 -26.46 23.35 19.02
C GLU A 407 -27.42 22.69 18.03
N TYR A 408 -27.01 21.55 17.46
CA TYR A 408 -27.80 20.81 16.46
C TYR A 408 -28.63 19.66 17.07
N ASP A 409 -28.58 19.50 18.40
CA ASP A 409 -29.29 18.45 19.12
C ASP A 409 -28.96 17.04 18.58
N PHE A 410 -27.67 16.74 18.51
CA PHE A 410 -27.17 15.43 18.05
C PHE A 410 -27.01 14.49 19.24
N GLU A 411 -27.85 13.46 19.33
CA GLU A 411 -27.97 12.56 20.47
C GLU A 411 -27.34 11.17 20.23
N TRP A 412 -26.08 11.10 19.84
CA TRP A 412 -25.32 9.85 19.75
C TRP A 412 -23.91 9.99 20.31
N PHE A 413 -23.04 9.00 20.14
CA PHE A 413 -21.69 9.05 20.69
C PHE A 413 -20.78 9.97 19.87
N PHE A 414 -20.31 11.03 20.52
CA PHE A 414 -19.31 11.93 19.96
C PHE A 414 -18.00 11.80 20.73
N GLY A 415 -16.88 11.93 20.02
CA GLY A 415 -15.58 11.95 20.64
C GLY A 415 -14.47 12.46 19.74
N LYS A 416 -13.30 12.61 20.35
CA LYS A 416 -12.05 12.89 19.68
C LYS A 416 -11.14 11.66 19.80
N ALA A 417 -10.54 11.21 18.70
CA ALA A 417 -9.55 10.16 18.71
C ALA A 417 -8.35 10.53 19.59
N LEU A 418 -7.89 9.62 20.45
CA LEU A 418 -6.70 9.82 21.24
C LEU A 418 -5.44 9.81 20.40
N SER A 419 -5.39 8.91 19.42
CA SER A 419 -4.30 8.74 18.46
C SER A 419 -4.84 8.92 17.04
N PRO A 420 -5.14 10.16 16.57
CA PRO A 420 -5.77 10.40 15.27
C PRO A 420 -5.00 9.78 14.12
N ARG A 421 -3.68 9.78 14.23
CA ARG A 421 -2.79 9.24 13.24
C ARG A 421 -2.86 7.72 13.13
N GLU A 422 -2.82 7.00 14.26
CA GLU A 422 -2.96 5.54 14.28
C GLU A 422 -4.33 5.16 13.74
N LEU A 423 -5.37 5.92 14.09
CA LEU A 423 -6.71 5.76 13.57
C LEU A 423 -6.75 5.92 12.05
N THR A 424 -6.15 6.99 11.52
CA THR A 424 -6.08 7.26 10.07
C THR A 424 -5.40 6.11 9.32
N LEU A 425 -4.31 5.58 9.86
CA LEU A 425 -3.60 4.46 9.26
C LEU A 425 -4.38 3.16 9.36
N SER A 426 -4.92 2.85 10.56
CA SER A 426 -5.60 1.59 10.81
C SER A 426 -6.95 1.45 10.10
N TYR A 427 -7.57 2.56 9.70
CA TYR A 427 -8.82 2.57 8.94
C TYR A 427 -8.63 3.02 7.48
N ASP A 428 -7.38 3.21 7.02
CA ASP A 428 -7.03 3.70 5.68
C ASP A 428 -7.88 4.92 5.27
N LEU A 429 -7.95 5.93 6.17
CA LEU A 429 -8.77 7.11 5.94
C LEU A 429 -8.12 8.01 4.88
N ARG A 430 -8.60 7.90 3.64
CA ARG A 430 -8.10 8.67 2.48
C ARG A 430 -8.83 9.98 2.27
N SER A 431 -10.04 10.06 2.78
CA SER A 431 -10.89 11.25 2.75
C SER A 431 -11.80 11.27 3.97
N LEU A 432 -12.24 12.45 4.38
CA LEU A 432 -13.18 12.66 5.47
C LEU A 432 -14.35 13.52 4.96
N PRO A 433 -15.58 13.27 5.41
CA PRO A 433 -15.97 12.21 6.34
C PRO A 433 -15.93 10.80 5.73
N SER A 434 -15.52 9.81 6.51
CA SER A 434 -15.52 8.38 6.16
C SER A 434 -16.38 7.58 7.12
N TYR A 435 -16.99 6.49 6.61
CA TYR A 435 -17.97 5.71 7.34
C TYR A 435 -17.62 4.22 7.35
N PHE A 436 -17.93 3.56 8.48
CA PHE A 436 -17.72 2.12 8.65
C PHE A 436 -18.91 1.52 9.38
N TYR A 437 -19.32 0.31 8.97
CA TYR A 437 -20.40 -0.42 9.61
C TYR A 437 -19.89 -1.76 10.10
N VAL A 438 -20.06 -2.01 11.40
CA VAL A 438 -19.47 -3.11 12.16
C VAL A 438 -20.58 -3.93 12.82
N ASP A 439 -20.43 -5.23 12.87
CA ASP A 439 -21.37 -6.15 13.54
C ASP A 439 -21.12 -6.26 15.06
N LYS A 440 -21.92 -7.10 15.72
CA LYS A 440 -21.87 -7.34 17.17
C LYS A 440 -20.58 -8.00 17.65
N ASP A 441 -19.84 -8.67 16.77
CA ASP A 441 -18.54 -9.28 17.04
C ASP A 441 -17.36 -8.36 16.70
N LEU A 442 -17.64 -7.09 16.37
CA LEU A 442 -16.69 -6.09 15.90
C LEU A 442 -16.05 -6.45 14.55
N LYS A 443 -16.78 -7.14 13.68
CA LYS A 443 -16.37 -7.41 12.32
C LYS A 443 -17.04 -6.44 11.36
N PHE A 444 -16.30 -6.00 10.35
CA PHE A 444 -16.89 -5.15 9.32
C PHE A 444 -18.04 -5.84 8.60
N VAL A 445 -19.21 -5.23 8.62
CA VAL A 445 -20.32 -5.55 7.70
C VAL A 445 -20.05 -4.87 6.36
N LYS A 446 -19.56 -3.62 6.42
CA LYS A 446 -19.16 -2.85 5.23
C LYS A 446 -18.06 -1.86 5.59
N SER A 447 -17.00 -1.83 4.76
CA SER A 447 -15.84 -0.96 4.91
C SER A 447 -15.28 -0.53 3.53
N PRO A 448 -15.16 0.76 3.23
CA PRO A 448 -15.95 1.80 3.84
C PRO A 448 -17.45 1.58 3.62
N ALA A 449 -18.25 2.05 4.58
CA ALA A 449 -19.70 1.98 4.48
C ALA A 449 -20.26 3.18 3.69
N PRO A 450 -21.45 3.06 3.10
CA PRO A 450 -22.15 4.20 2.53
C PRO A 450 -22.37 5.30 3.57
N SER A 451 -22.30 6.57 3.13
CA SER A 451 -22.71 7.69 3.97
C SER A 451 -24.20 7.66 4.28
N PRO A 452 -24.68 8.42 5.25
CA PRO A 452 -26.09 8.56 5.56
C PRO A 452 -26.94 8.89 4.33
N GLY A 453 -26.46 9.78 3.47
CA GLY A 453 -27.14 10.15 2.21
C GLY A 453 -27.07 9.08 1.11
N ALA A 454 -26.26 8.04 1.26
CA ALA A 454 -26.04 6.99 0.26
C ALA A 454 -26.75 5.66 0.59
N ASN A 455 -27.90 5.71 1.25
CA ASN A 455 -28.78 4.57 1.56
C ASN A 455 -28.18 3.51 2.48
N ILE A 456 -27.44 3.89 3.52
CA ILE A 456 -26.91 2.97 4.56
C ILE A 456 -28.04 2.19 5.25
N GLU A 457 -29.26 2.75 5.34
CA GLU A 457 -30.41 2.12 5.97
C GLU A 457 -30.77 0.76 5.38
N LYS A 458 -30.45 0.50 4.11
CA LYS A 458 -30.61 -0.83 3.49
C LYS A 458 -29.74 -1.90 4.16
N LEU A 459 -28.52 -1.51 4.58
CA LEU A 459 -27.64 -2.41 5.32
C LEU A 459 -28.14 -2.60 6.76
N PHE A 460 -28.60 -1.54 7.41
CA PHE A 460 -29.18 -1.64 8.74
C PHE A 460 -30.40 -2.57 8.73
N ALA A 461 -31.30 -2.36 7.77
CA ALA A 461 -32.48 -3.22 7.59
C ALA A 461 -32.11 -4.68 7.30
N LYS A 462 -31.09 -4.92 6.47
CA LYS A 462 -30.60 -6.27 6.18
C LYS A 462 -30.05 -6.97 7.43
N SER A 463 -29.23 -6.29 8.22
CA SER A 463 -28.70 -6.81 9.49
C SER A 463 -29.81 -7.11 10.47
N TRP A 464 -30.77 -6.20 10.64
CA TRP A 464 -31.91 -6.38 11.50
C TRP A 464 -32.78 -7.57 11.09
N ASN A 465 -33.12 -7.69 9.81
CA ASN A 465 -33.93 -8.78 9.28
C ASN A 465 -33.27 -10.15 9.42
N SER A 466 -31.94 -10.22 9.34
CA SER A 466 -31.21 -11.47 9.52
C SER A 466 -31.36 -12.02 10.95
N GLU A 467 -31.51 -11.15 11.93
CA GLU A 467 -31.72 -11.53 13.34
C GLU A 467 -33.18 -11.68 13.73
N HIS A 468 -34.09 -11.06 12.98
CA HIS A 468 -35.53 -11.03 13.26
C HIS A 468 -36.36 -11.49 12.06
N PRO A 469 -36.14 -12.71 11.55
CA PRO A 469 -36.78 -13.17 10.30
C PRO A 469 -38.32 -13.14 10.31
N ASN A 470 -38.94 -13.09 11.49
CA ASN A 470 -40.41 -13.10 11.69
C ASN A 470 -41.01 -11.73 12.04
N LYS A 471 -40.21 -10.66 12.05
CA LYS A 471 -40.67 -9.29 12.37
C LYS A 471 -40.46 -8.38 11.16
N ALA A 472 -41.56 -7.91 10.56
CA ALA A 472 -41.45 -6.90 9.49
C ALA A 472 -41.00 -5.56 10.06
N LEU A 473 -39.99 -4.94 9.45
CA LEU A 473 -39.57 -3.56 9.74
C LEU A 473 -40.72 -2.60 9.39
N ARG A 474 -41.17 -1.82 10.37
CA ARG A 474 -42.25 -0.86 10.22
C ARG A 474 -41.75 0.58 9.97
N PHE A 475 -40.64 0.79 9.33
CA PHE A 475 -40.13 2.14 9.08
C PHE A 475 -40.29 2.54 7.61
N LYS A 476 -41.10 3.57 7.36
CA LYS A 476 -41.02 4.39 6.16
C LYS A 476 -40.27 5.68 6.57
N LEU A 477 -39.05 5.85 6.09
CA LEU A 477 -38.37 7.13 6.21
C LEU A 477 -39.13 8.15 5.35
N GLN A 478 -39.65 9.20 5.97
CA GLN A 478 -39.96 10.44 5.25
C GLN A 478 -38.66 11.19 5.04
N PRO A 479 -38.36 11.67 3.83
CA PRO A 479 -37.18 12.48 3.64
C PRO A 479 -37.27 13.74 4.53
N PRO A 480 -36.17 14.11 5.24
CA PRO A 480 -36.13 15.31 6.07
C PRO A 480 -36.31 16.55 5.20
N GLU A 481 -37.05 17.54 5.71
CA GLU A 481 -36.96 18.91 5.19
C GLU A 481 -35.53 19.38 5.43
N VAL A 482 -34.79 19.62 4.37
CA VAL A 482 -33.43 20.14 4.43
C VAL A 482 -33.51 21.56 4.97
N PRO A 483 -32.90 21.89 6.15
CA PRO A 483 -32.85 23.27 6.60
C PRO A 483 -32.10 24.10 5.54
N GLU A 484 -32.69 25.21 5.11
CA GLU A 484 -31.97 26.17 4.27
C GLU A 484 -30.72 26.65 5.02
N ALA A 485 -29.57 26.54 4.35
CA ALA A 485 -28.30 27.04 4.89
C ALA A 485 -28.45 28.53 5.26
N PRO A 486 -27.94 28.98 6.42
CA PRO A 486 -27.96 30.38 6.77
C PRO A 486 -27.24 31.19 5.70
N ILE A 487 -27.95 32.14 5.09
CA ILE A 487 -27.40 33.08 4.14
C ILE A 487 -26.40 33.96 4.91
N THR A 488 -25.10 33.66 4.75
CA THR A 488 -24.06 34.57 5.24
C THR A 488 -24.03 35.78 4.30
N GLU A 489 -24.52 36.92 4.76
CA GLU A 489 -24.28 38.19 4.07
C GLU A 489 -22.78 38.46 4.01
N PRO A 490 -22.27 38.97 2.87
CA PRO A 490 -20.86 39.31 2.75
C PRO A 490 -20.53 40.50 3.68
N PRO A 491 -19.34 40.52 4.30
CA PRO A 491 -18.93 41.66 5.12
C PRO A 491 -18.77 42.93 4.26
N HIS A 492 -19.34 44.02 4.74
CA HIS A 492 -19.22 45.37 4.17
C HIS A 492 -17.79 45.93 4.30
#